data_f4e4b6c88fc61ef839af6c347bc1a0e5
#
_entry.id   f4e4b6c88fc61ef839af6c347bc1a0e5
#
_cell.length_a   1.000
_cell.length_b   1.000
_cell.length_c   1.000
_cell.angle_alpha   90.00
_cell.angle_beta   90.00
_cell.angle_gamma   90.00
#
_symmetry.space_group_name_H-M   'P 1'
#
loop_
_entity.id
_entity.type
_entity.pdbx_description
1 polymer ?
#
loop_
_entity_poly.entity_id
_entity_poly.type
_entity_poly.pdbx_seq_one_letter_code
_entity_poly.pdbx_strand_id
1 'polypeptide(L)'
;MHLNYXTCPPPTDFAPDIPIFSKLYDFYKNLSGEIEKFPKTKRYGLGAKLDQIALELIELIVRASYLQREQKLPVLEKSVISADILKILLRLAKDTKAIDNKKYLQLESNLQEIGRMIGGWKRSITK
;
A
#
# COMPACT_ATOMS: atom_id res chain seq x y z
N MET A 1 20.03 16.50 -2.69
CA MET A 1 20.23 15.23 -2.10
C MET A 1 19.85 14.14 -3.08
N HIS A 2 20.61 13.16 -3.09
CA HIS A 2 20.24 12.10 -3.93
C HIS A 2 19.99 10.89 -3.10
N LEU A 3 19.02 10.15 -3.49
CA LEU A 3 18.72 8.93 -2.83
C LEU A 3 18.63 7.88 -3.86
N ASN A 4 19.32 6.84 -3.62
CA ASN A 4 19.36 5.78 -4.57
C ASN A 4 18.41 4.71 -4.14
N TYR A 5 17.18 5.00 -4.30
CA TYR A 5 16.14 4.07 -3.86
C TYR A 5 16.14 2.75 -4.62
N UNK A 6 16.62 2.95 -5.62
CA UNK A 6 16.57 1.84 -6.42
C UNK A 6 17.42 0.79 -6.02
N THR A 7 18.30 1.14 -5.59
CA THR A 7 19.25 0.16 -5.18
C THR A 7 19.31 0.00 -3.68
N CYS A 8 18.76 0.94 -2.94
CA CYS A 8 18.83 0.86 -1.50
C CYS A 8 17.59 0.24 -0.94
N PRO A 9 17.71 -0.57 0.09
CA PRO A 9 16.53 -1.02 0.78
C PRO A 9 15.89 0.16 1.50
N PRO A 10 14.65 0.01 1.93
CA PRO A 10 14.02 1.04 2.73
C PRO A 10 14.86 1.35 3.95
N PRO A 11 14.75 2.57 4.47
CA PRO A 11 15.58 2.96 5.61
C PRO A 11 15.40 1.99 6.78
N THR A 12 16.49 1.65 7.40
CA THR A 12 16.45 0.74 8.52
C THR A 12 16.44 1.45 9.85
N ASP A 13 16.56 2.77 9.84
CA ASP A 13 16.50 3.53 11.07
C ASP A 13 15.07 3.78 11.55
N PHE A 14 14.07 3.33 10.79
CA PHE A 14 12.69 3.33 11.25
C PHE A 14 12.36 1.95 11.78
N ALA A 15 13.04 1.53 12.81
CA ALA A 15 13.00 0.14 13.25
C ALA A 15 11.58 -0.40 13.44
N PRO A 16 10.67 0.31 14.12
CA PRO A 16 9.35 -0.30 14.30
C PRO A 16 8.56 -0.42 13.02
N ASP A 17 8.97 0.32 11.96
CA ASP A 17 8.20 0.42 10.74
C ASP A 17 8.82 -0.35 9.58
N ILE A 18 9.98 -0.93 9.79
CA ILE A 18 10.69 -1.59 8.70
C ILE A 18 9.84 -2.65 8.00
N PRO A 19 9.18 -3.54 8.74
CA PRO A 19 8.40 -4.57 8.06
C PRO A 19 7.31 -3.98 7.17
N ILE A 20 6.67 -2.91 7.60
CA ILE A 20 5.59 -2.37 6.80
C ILE A 20 6.13 -1.69 5.55
N PHE A 21 7.29 -1.03 5.63
CA PHE A 21 7.88 -0.45 4.42
C PHE A 21 8.18 -1.52 3.39
N SER A 22 8.76 -2.61 3.83
CA SER A 22 9.09 -3.71 2.95
C SER A 22 7.84 -4.30 2.31
N LYS A 23 6.80 -4.48 3.12
CA LYS A 23 5.55 -5.03 2.62
C LYS A 23 4.89 -4.11 1.59
N LEU A 24 4.89 -2.81 1.86
CA LEU A 24 4.32 -1.85 0.93
C LEU A 24 5.10 -1.80 -0.37
N TYR A 25 6.41 -1.85 -0.27
CA TYR A 25 7.28 -1.82 -1.43
C TYR A 25 6.98 -3.01 -2.34
N ASP A 26 6.94 -4.20 -1.75
CA ASP A 26 6.66 -5.41 -2.51
C ASP A 26 5.25 -5.40 -3.07
N PHE A 27 4.29 -4.94 -2.28
CA PHE A 27 2.91 -4.85 -2.75
C PHE A 27 2.83 -3.96 -3.98
N TYR A 28 3.44 -2.79 -3.90
CA TYR A 28 3.36 -1.85 -5.03
C TYR A 28 4.04 -2.42 -6.27
N LYS A 29 5.20 -3.05 -6.10
CA LYS A 29 5.88 -3.65 -7.25
C LYS A 29 5.00 -4.69 -7.93
N ASN A 30 4.39 -5.55 -7.13
CA ASN A 30 3.54 -6.59 -7.69
C ASN A 30 2.29 -6.01 -8.34
N LEU A 31 1.68 -5.03 -7.67
CA LEU A 31 0.50 -4.37 -8.22
C LEU A 31 0.82 -3.69 -9.55
N SER A 32 1.91 -2.96 -9.57
CA SER A 32 2.31 -2.23 -10.78
C SER A 32 2.51 -3.18 -11.95
N GLY A 33 3.14 -4.31 -11.68
CA GLY A 33 3.33 -5.31 -12.73
C GLY A 33 2.03 -5.84 -13.27
N GLU A 34 1.04 -6.02 -12.41
CA GLU A 34 -0.25 -6.50 -12.84
C GLU A 34 -1.02 -5.43 -13.61
N ILE A 35 -0.92 -4.17 -13.18
CA ILE A 35 -1.61 -3.10 -13.88
C ILE A 35 -1.11 -2.97 -15.31
N GLU A 36 0.17 -3.19 -15.53
CA GLU A 36 0.71 -3.13 -16.88
C GLU A 36 0.06 -4.14 -17.81
N LYS A 37 -0.47 -5.22 -17.26
CA LYS A 37 -1.13 -6.26 -18.06
C LYS A 37 -2.62 -6.05 -18.18
N PHE A 38 -3.18 -5.05 -17.54
CA PHE A 38 -4.62 -4.78 -17.63
C PHE A 38 -5.01 -4.49 -19.08
N PRO A 39 -6.22 -4.86 -19.48
CA PRO A 39 -6.72 -4.39 -20.77
C PRO A 39 -6.69 -2.88 -20.81
N LYS A 40 -6.50 -2.34 -22.01
CA LYS A 40 -6.36 -0.91 -22.17
C LYS A 40 -7.56 -0.16 -21.60
N THR A 41 -8.75 -0.71 -21.76
CA THR A 41 -9.95 -0.05 -21.25
C THR A 41 -9.96 0.07 -19.73
N LYS A 42 -9.20 -0.76 -19.04
CA LYS A 42 -9.13 -0.71 -17.59
C LYS A 42 -7.86 -0.04 -17.08
N ARG A 43 -6.82 -0.04 -17.90
CA ARG A 43 -5.51 0.43 -17.43
C ARG A 43 -5.54 1.88 -17.01
N TYR A 44 -6.18 2.72 -17.82
CA TYR A 44 -6.14 4.16 -17.59
C TYR A 44 -7.27 4.65 -16.70
N GLY A 45 -8.18 3.77 -16.32
CA GLY A 45 -9.20 4.09 -15.35
C GLY A 45 -8.89 3.41 -14.04
N LEU A 46 -9.40 2.18 -13.89
CA LEU A 46 -9.23 1.42 -12.66
C LEU A 46 -7.77 1.22 -12.32
N GLY A 47 -6.94 0.88 -13.31
CA GLY A 47 -5.53 0.67 -13.05
C GLY A 47 -4.83 1.91 -12.56
N ALA A 48 -5.13 3.06 -13.18
CA ALA A 48 -4.52 4.31 -12.76
C ALA A 48 -4.94 4.67 -11.34
N LYS A 49 -6.18 4.39 -10.99
CA LYS A 49 -6.65 4.70 -9.64
C LYS A 49 -5.99 3.79 -8.60
N LEU A 50 -5.86 2.51 -8.91
CA LEU A 50 -5.15 1.60 -8.03
C LEU A 50 -3.72 2.09 -7.80
N ASP A 51 -3.06 2.47 -8.87
CA ASP A 51 -1.69 2.96 -8.79
C ASP A 51 -1.60 4.19 -7.89
N GLN A 52 -2.49 5.14 -8.11
CA GLN A 52 -2.48 6.38 -7.35
C GLN A 52 -2.69 6.12 -5.86
N ILE A 53 -3.67 5.31 -5.52
CA ILE A 53 -3.99 5.11 -4.10
C ILE A 53 -2.90 4.29 -3.43
N ALA A 54 -2.29 3.34 -4.14
CA ALA A 54 -1.19 2.58 -3.57
C ALA A 54 -0.01 3.49 -3.26
N LEU A 55 0.30 4.41 -4.16
CA LEU A 55 1.38 5.36 -3.91
C LEU A 55 1.04 6.30 -2.76
N GLU A 56 -0.21 6.72 -2.67
CA GLU A 56 -0.65 7.54 -1.55
C GLU A 56 -0.51 6.80 -0.23
N LEU A 57 -0.82 5.51 -0.22
CA LEU A 57 -0.69 4.72 0.98
C LEU A 57 0.77 4.70 1.44
N ILE A 58 1.69 4.49 0.51
CA ILE A 58 3.11 4.53 0.85
C ILE A 58 3.47 5.88 1.44
N GLU A 59 3.03 6.95 0.81
CA GLU A 59 3.30 8.31 1.30
C GLU A 59 2.79 8.51 2.70
N LEU A 60 1.58 8.06 2.97
CA LEU A 60 0.99 8.25 4.29
C LEU A 60 1.78 7.51 5.36
N ILE A 61 2.22 6.31 5.05
CA ILE A 61 2.96 5.53 6.04
C ILE A 61 4.34 6.16 6.31
N VAL A 62 5.00 6.63 5.25
CA VAL A 62 6.27 7.32 5.45
C VAL A 62 6.06 8.58 6.29
N ARG A 63 5.03 9.34 5.98
CA ARG A 63 4.74 10.56 6.73
C ARG A 63 4.47 10.25 8.20
N ALA A 64 3.69 9.19 8.47
CA ALA A 64 3.40 8.82 9.84
C ALA A 64 4.66 8.50 10.62
N SER A 65 5.65 7.93 9.95
CA SER A 65 6.87 7.53 10.65
C SER A 65 7.70 8.73 11.12
N TYR A 66 7.47 9.91 10.55
CA TYR A 66 8.19 11.11 10.95
C TYR A 66 7.43 11.98 11.94
N LEU A 67 6.14 11.73 12.11
CA LEU A 67 5.32 12.62 12.92
C LEU A 67 5.42 12.29 14.40
N GLN A 68 5.06 13.25 15.25
CA GLN A 68 4.93 13.04 16.66
C GLN A 68 3.76 12.09 16.93
N ARG A 69 3.78 11.49 18.10
CA ARG A 69 2.81 10.45 18.43
C ARG A 69 1.37 10.90 18.20
N GLU A 70 0.99 12.07 18.72
CA GLU A 70 -0.40 12.50 18.60
C GLU A 70 -0.76 12.87 17.17
N GLN A 71 0.22 13.20 16.35
CA GLN A 71 -0.04 13.55 14.96
C GLN A 71 -0.11 12.32 14.06
N LYS A 72 0.39 11.19 14.54
CA LYS A 72 0.37 9.98 13.73
C LYS A 72 -1.04 9.46 13.54
N LEU A 73 -1.89 9.57 14.55
CA LEU A 73 -3.17 8.88 14.52
C LEU A 73 -4.03 9.29 13.32
N PRO A 74 -4.22 10.59 13.04
CA PRO A 74 -5.04 10.92 11.86
C PRO A 74 -4.46 10.38 10.56
N VAL A 75 -3.14 10.36 10.44
CA VAL A 75 -2.51 9.87 9.23
C VAL A 75 -2.68 8.35 9.12
N LEU A 76 -2.55 7.65 10.23
CA LEU A 76 -2.77 6.21 10.21
C LEU A 76 -4.23 5.88 9.90
N GLU A 77 -5.16 6.69 10.38
CA GLU A 77 -6.56 6.49 10.05
C GLU A 77 -6.82 6.66 8.57
N LYS A 78 -6.19 7.66 7.96
CA LYS A 78 -6.28 7.82 6.51
C LYS A 78 -5.68 6.61 5.79
N SER A 79 -4.60 6.07 6.33
CA SER A 79 -3.97 4.88 5.74
C SER A 79 -4.92 3.69 5.74
N VAL A 80 -5.66 3.52 6.82
CA VAL A 80 -6.62 2.43 6.88
C VAL A 80 -7.67 2.59 5.79
N ILE A 81 -8.15 3.81 5.60
CA ILE A 81 -9.14 4.07 4.56
C ILE A 81 -8.57 3.77 3.18
N SER A 82 -7.34 4.22 2.93
CA SER A 82 -6.70 3.95 1.64
C SER A 82 -6.57 2.46 1.39
N ALA A 83 -6.19 1.71 2.42
CA ALA A 83 -6.06 0.26 2.26
C ALA A 83 -7.41 -0.37 1.97
N ASP A 84 -8.47 0.12 2.62
CA ASP A 84 -9.81 -0.40 2.35
C ASP A 84 -10.26 -0.09 0.94
N ILE A 85 -9.97 1.11 0.46
CA ILE A 85 -10.31 1.46 -0.92
C ILE A 85 -9.57 0.55 -1.88
N LEU A 86 -8.29 0.30 -1.62
CA LEU A 86 -7.53 -0.60 -2.47
C LEU A 86 -8.15 -1.99 -2.52
N LYS A 87 -8.65 -2.47 -1.38
CA LYS A 87 -9.29 -3.79 -1.37
C LYS A 87 -10.49 -3.83 -2.29
N ILE A 88 -11.30 -2.78 -2.24
CA ILE A 88 -12.49 -2.73 -3.08
C ILE A 88 -12.10 -2.64 -4.55
N LEU A 89 -11.13 -1.81 -4.86
CA LEU A 89 -10.73 -1.64 -6.25
C LEU A 89 -10.07 -2.90 -6.81
N LEU A 90 -9.32 -3.62 -5.98
CA LEU A 90 -8.75 -4.90 -6.41
C LEU A 90 -9.86 -5.90 -6.71
N ARG A 91 -10.89 -5.91 -5.86
CA ARG A 91 -12.01 -6.80 -6.10
C ARG A 91 -12.71 -6.45 -7.41
N LEU A 92 -12.86 -5.15 -7.67
CA LEU A 92 -13.42 -4.72 -8.96
C LEU A 92 -12.55 -5.18 -10.12
N ALA A 93 -11.24 -5.09 -9.96
CA ALA A 93 -10.35 -5.54 -11.01
C ALA A 93 -10.54 -7.04 -11.29
N LYS A 94 -10.70 -7.82 -10.24
CA LYS A 94 -10.94 -9.25 -10.41
C LYS A 94 -12.31 -9.49 -11.06
N ASP A 95 -13.35 -8.85 -10.56
CA ASP A 95 -14.70 -9.08 -11.04
C ASP A 95 -14.90 -8.62 -12.48
N THR A 96 -14.13 -7.62 -12.92
CA THR A 96 -14.19 -7.16 -14.31
C THR A 96 -13.12 -7.82 -15.17
N LYS A 97 -12.44 -8.80 -14.64
CA LYS A 97 -11.49 -9.63 -15.37
C LYS A 97 -10.24 -8.88 -15.82
N ALA A 98 -9.91 -7.79 -15.16
CA ALA A 98 -8.66 -7.10 -15.44
C ALA A 98 -7.47 -7.84 -14.85
N ILE A 99 -7.70 -8.61 -13.78
CA ILE A 99 -6.66 -9.40 -13.13
C ILE A 99 -7.23 -10.78 -12.88
N ASP A 100 -6.40 -11.82 -12.96
CA ASP A 100 -6.92 -13.16 -12.72
C ASP A 100 -7.04 -13.43 -11.23
N ASN A 101 -7.77 -14.48 -10.90
CA ASN A 101 -8.08 -14.77 -9.51
C ASN A 101 -6.84 -15.05 -8.68
N LYS A 102 -5.89 -15.76 -9.26
CA LYS A 102 -4.69 -16.13 -8.52
C LYS A 102 -3.89 -14.88 -8.11
N LYS A 103 -3.72 -13.96 -9.04
CA LYS A 103 -3.00 -12.73 -8.74
C LYS A 103 -3.79 -11.85 -7.79
N TYR A 104 -5.10 -11.81 -7.97
CA TYR A 104 -5.94 -11.07 -7.03
C TYR A 104 -5.76 -11.57 -5.60
N LEU A 105 -5.82 -12.88 -5.41
CA LEU A 105 -5.69 -13.42 -4.06
C LEU A 105 -4.34 -13.10 -3.46
N GLN A 106 -3.30 -13.12 -4.26
CA GLN A 106 -1.97 -12.80 -3.78
C GLN A 106 -1.88 -11.35 -3.31
N LEU A 107 -2.38 -10.44 -4.13
CA LEU A 107 -2.34 -9.02 -3.77
C LEU A 107 -3.25 -8.73 -2.59
N GLU A 108 -4.41 -9.34 -2.56
CA GLU A 108 -5.36 -9.14 -1.47
C GLU A 108 -4.78 -9.64 -0.15
N SER A 109 -4.08 -10.76 -0.18
CA SER A 109 -3.44 -11.29 1.01
C SER A 109 -2.36 -10.34 1.52
N ASN A 110 -1.57 -9.80 0.61
CA ASN A 110 -0.55 -8.83 0.99
C ASN A 110 -1.17 -7.59 1.62
N LEU A 111 -2.25 -7.13 1.02
CA LEU A 111 -2.91 -5.92 1.50
C LEU A 111 -3.55 -6.16 2.86
N GLN A 112 -4.07 -7.34 3.10
CA GLN A 112 -4.61 -7.68 4.40
C GLN A 112 -3.54 -7.61 5.47
N GLU A 113 -2.36 -8.12 5.15
CA GLU A 113 -1.27 -8.07 6.12
C GLU A 113 -0.83 -6.64 6.39
N ILE A 114 -0.76 -5.83 5.34
CA ILE A 114 -0.43 -4.42 5.52
C ILE A 114 -1.47 -3.76 6.44
N GLY A 115 -2.74 -4.06 6.23
CA GLY A 115 -3.79 -3.52 7.08
C GLY A 115 -3.63 -3.92 8.54
N ARG A 116 -3.25 -5.17 8.78
CA ARG A 116 -3.01 -5.62 10.14
C ARG A 116 -1.86 -4.86 10.79
N MET A 117 -0.81 -4.61 10.02
CA MET A 117 0.34 -3.88 10.54
C MET A 117 -0.02 -2.44 10.87
N ILE A 118 -0.80 -1.79 10.02
CA ILE A 118 -1.24 -0.44 10.31
C ILE A 118 -2.12 -0.43 11.55
N GLY A 119 -3.03 -1.39 11.65
CA GLY A 119 -3.89 -1.50 12.82
C GLY A 119 -3.12 -1.71 14.11
N GLY A 120 -2.09 -2.55 14.05
CA GLY A 120 -1.24 -2.76 15.19
C GLY A 120 -0.50 -1.50 15.61
N TRP A 121 0.00 -0.77 14.63
CA TRP A 121 0.67 0.50 14.89
C TRP A 121 -0.29 1.49 15.54
N LYS A 122 -1.49 1.59 14.97
CA LYS A 122 -2.52 2.48 15.52
C LYS A 122 -2.80 2.14 16.99
N ARG A 123 -2.97 0.87 17.28
CA ARG A 123 -3.26 0.45 18.65
C ARG A 123 -2.11 0.79 19.59
N SER A 124 -0.90 0.67 19.12
CA SER A 124 0.26 0.91 19.97
C SER A 124 0.37 2.37 20.40
N ILE A 125 -0.17 3.29 19.60
CA ILE A 125 -0.06 4.70 19.94
C ILE A 125 -1.32 5.26 20.59
N THR A 126 -2.38 4.48 20.68
CA THR A 126 -3.60 4.94 21.34
C THR A 126 -3.74 4.46 22.75
N LYS A 127 -2.76 3.75 23.27
CA LYS A 127 -2.79 3.30 24.66
C LYS A 127 -2.49 4.40 25.64
#